data_532e7894cb1f4fecf50126969cf70f4d
#
_entry.id   532e7894cb1f4fecf50126969cf70f4d
#
_cell.length_a   1.000
_cell.length_b   1.000
_cell.length_c   1.000
_cell.angle_alpha   90.00
_cell.angle_beta   90.00
_cell.angle_gamma   90.00
#
_symmetry.space_group_name_H-M   'P 1'
#
loop_
_entity.id
_entity.type
_entity.pdbx_description
1 polymer ?
#
loop_
_entity_poly.entity_id
_entity_poly.type
_entity_poly.pdbx_seq_one_letter_code
_entity_poly.pdbx_strand_id
1 'polypeptide(L)'
;VEPDFGDDIEWSDRVDGLQSSDTLGADWWRVFDDENLDSYITAALENNRELQAAIARVDAALAGRAAANGARLPSLLLDVRYTQFEQSIESPQSAGPLIQAGVIPRDGSFYNSSVLAGWELDLAGQLKRRAEAADAAFGAQLELADGVALQVAAETAAAYLDWQGFSARAGIARRNVALQTESLQIIEGKVRLGLSRRLDETRAQAALGRLQA
;
A
#
# COMPACT_ATOMS: atom_id res chain seq x y z
N VAL A 1 16.85 -29.60 21.22
CA VAL A 1 17.94 -29.33 20.26
C VAL A 1 17.48 -28.14 19.47
N GLU A 2 17.97 -26.98 19.85
CA GLU A 2 17.79 -25.71 19.15
C GLU A 2 18.58 -25.81 17.83
N PRO A 3 18.02 -25.47 16.68
CA PRO A 3 18.80 -25.43 15.44
C PRO A 3 19.80 -24.27 15.53
N ASP A 4 21.06 -24.60 15.51
CA ASP A 4 22.19 -23.68 15.34
C ASP A 4 22.12 -23.10 13.91
N PHE A 5 21.57 -21.90 13.79
CA PHE A 5 21.72 -21.09 12.59
C PHE A 5 23.06 -20.37 12.69
N GLY A 6 24.14 -21.09 12.33
CA GLY A 6 25.52 -20.67 12.40
C GLY A 6 25.70 -19.16 12.26
N ASP A 7 26.46 -18.64 13.19
CA ASP A 7 26.82 -17.25 13.38
C ASP A 7 27.21 -16.55 12.08
N ASP A 8 26.63 -15.36 11.92
CA ASP A 8 27.19 -14.21 11.20
C ASP A 8 27.67 -14.47 9.77
N ILE A 9 26.73 -14.62 8.85
CA ILE A 9 26.99 -14.22 7.48
C ILE A 9 26.93 -12.69 7.45
N GLU A 10 28.03 -12.04 7.79
CA GLU A 10 28.24 -10.62 7.48
C GLU A 10 28.24 -10.45 5.96
N TRP A 11 27.11 -10.11 5.40
CA TRP A 11 26.96 -9.79 3.98
C TRP A 11 27.70 -8.49 3.61
N SER A 12 28.09 -7.69 4.63
CA SER A 12 28.77 -6.41 4.49
C SER A 12 30.19 -6.51 3.91
N ASP A 13 30.89 -7.63 4.09
CA ASP A 13 32.32 -7.73 3.73
C ASP A 13 32.57 -8.16 2.28
N ARG A 14 31.54 -8.39 1.46
CA ARG A 14 31.71 -8.94 0.11
C ARG A 14 31.54 -7.97 -1.03
N VAL A 15 31.22 -6.72 -0.78
CA VAL A 15 31.12 -5.71 -1.83
C VAL A 15 32.04 -4.55 -1.48
N ASP A 16 33.31 -4.65 -1.94
CA ASP A 16 34.23 -3.52 -1.92
C ASP A 16 33.58 -2.32 -2.62
N GLY A 17 33.23 -1.30 -1.85
CA GLY A 17 32.67 -0.06 -2.36
C GLY A 17 31.29 0.34 -1.82
N LEU A 18 30.56 -0.55 -1.16
CA LEU A 18 29.36 -0.16 -0.41
C LEU A 18 29.79 0.16 1.03
N GLN A 19 29.86 1.43 1.36
CA GLN A 19 30.01 1.86 2.76
C GLN A 19 28.75 1.42 3.52
N SER A 20 28.90 0.44 4.40
CA SER A 20 27.84 -0.15 5.22
C SER A 20 27.47 0.74 6.41
N SER A 21 27.19 2.01 6.22
CA SER A 21 26.87 2.86 7.35
C SER A 21 25.67 3.78 7.19
N ASP A 22 25.04 3.80 6.05
CA ASP A 22 23.79 4.50 5.98
C ASP A 22 22.68 3.48 5.70
N THR A 23 21.84 3.22 6.70
CA THR A 23 20.46 2.82 6.45
C THR A 23 20.02 3.62 5.24
N LEU A 24 19.78 2.95 4.12
CA LEU A 24 19.17 3.58 2.95
C LEU A 24 17.98 4.37 3.48
N GLY A 25 18.12 5.70 3.56
CA GLY A 25 17.08 6.56 4.07
C GLY A 25 15.80 6.35 3.27
N ALA A 26 14.68 6.75 3.81
CA ALA A 26 13.39 6.67 3.11
C ALA A 26 13.47 7.22 1.67
N ASP A 27 14.45 8.08 1.38
CA ASP A 27 14.66 8.80 0.12
C ASP A 27 15.90 8.30 -0.65
N TRP A 28 16.18 7.00 -0.65
CA TRP A 28 17.37 6.40 -1.26
C TRP A 28 17.60 6.79 -2.73
N TRP A 29 16.54 7.10 -3.50
CA TRP A 29 16.62 7.48 -4.91
C TRP A 29 17.26 8.86 -5.15
N ARG A 30 17.38 9.71 -4.13
CA ARG A 30 18.05 11.02 -4.22
C ARG A 30 19.54 10.92 -4.52
N VAL A 31 20.14 9.75 -4.31
CA VAL A 31 21.53 9.47 -4.72
C VAL A 31 21.73 9.66 -6.23
N PHE A 32 20.67 9.50 -7.04
CA PHE A 32 20.75 9.69 -8.50
C PHE A 32 20.79 11.16 -8.95
N ASP A 33 20.55 12.11 -8.04
CA ASP A 33 20.55 13.57 -8.29
C ASP A 33 19.72 13.97 -9.53
N ASP A 34 18.52 13.35 -9.68
CA ASP A 34 17.59 13.57 -10.80
C ASP A 34 16.25 14.10 -10.25
N GLU A 35 15.99 15.39 -10.51
CA GLU A 35 14.77 16.07 -10.05
C GLU A 35 13.48 15.44 -10.64
N ASN A 36 13.54 14.90 -11.85
CA ASN A 36 12.38 14.26 -12.46
C ASN A 36 12.08 12.94 -11.75
N LEU A 37 13.13 12.14 -11.44
CA LEU A 37 12.97 10.91 -10.69
C LEU A 37 12.35 11.18 -9.31
N ASP A 38 12.84 12.18 -8.59
CA ASP A 38 12.30 12.58 -7.28
C ASP A 38 10.81 12.98 -7.39
N SER A 39 10.47 13.78 -8.40
CA SER A 39 9.09 14.19 -8.67
C SER A 39 8.16 13.00 -8.96
N TYR A 40 8.60 12.05 -9.80
CA TYR A 40 7.78 10.88 -10.13
C TYR A 40 7.58 9.95 -8.94
N ILE A 41 8.62 9.69 -8.14
CA ILE A 41 8.50 8.84 -6.96
C ILE A 41 7.60 9.51 -5.91
N THR A 42 7.78 10.81 -5.66
CA THR A 42 6.92 11.55 -4.74
C THR A 42 5.46 11.48 -5.17
N ALA A 43 5.17 11.75 -6.45
CA ALA A 43 3.80 11.64 -6.97
C ALA A 43 3.24 10.21 -6.90
N ALA A 44 4.08 9.20 -7.12
CA ALA A 44 3.67 7.80 -6.99
C ALA A 44 3.30 7.45 -5.54
N LEU A 45 4.13 7.84 -4.57
CA LEU A 45 3.87 7.59 -3.14
C LEU A 45 2.59 8.29 -2.67
N GLU A 46 2.33 9.52 -3.10
CA GLU A 46 1.13 10.26 -2.72
C GLU A 46 -0.16 9.66 -3.29
N ASN A 47 -0.11 9.09 -4.49
CA ASN A 47 -1.30 8.69 -5.23
C ASN A 47 -1.48 7.15 -5.34
N ASN A 48 -0.56 6.36 -4.83
CA ASN A 48 -0.63 4.91 -4.93
C ASN A 48 -1.73 4.35 -4.02
N ARG A 49 -2.67 3.61 -4.62
CA ARG A 49 -3.82 3.03 -3.90
C ARG A 49 -3.45 1.86 -3.00
N GLU A 50 -2.40 1.13 -3.33
CA GLU A 50 -1.90 0.04 -2.50
C GLU A 50 -1.28 0.56 -1.21
N LEU A 51 -0.51 1.64 -1.30
CA LEU A 51 0.03 2.33 -0.13
C LEU A 51 -1.09 2.93 0.74
N GLN A 52 -2.10 3.55 0.14
CA GLN A 52 -3.27 4.03 0.88
C GLN A 52 -4.01 2.88 1.61
N ALA A 53 -4.14 1.72 0.96
CA ALA A 53 -4.72 0.54 1.59
C ALA A 53 -3.84 -0.02 2.72
N ALA A 54 -2.52 0.03 2.60
CA ALA A 54 -1.60 -0.38 3.65
C ALA A 54 -1.71 0.55 4.87
N ILE A 55 -1.77 1.87 4.66
CA ILE A 55 -1.99 2.87 5.73
C ILE A 55 -3.34 2.62 6.43
N ALA A 56 -4.42 2.36 5.69
CA ALA A 56 -5.71 2.04 6.29
C ALA A 56 -5.68 0.75 7.15
N ARG A 57 -4.82 -0.24 6.80
CA ARG A 57 -4.59 -1.43 7.64
C ARG A 57 -3.83 -1.07 8.92
N VAL A 58 -2.89 -0.14 8.87
CA VAL A 58 -2.21 0.39 10.06
C VAL A 58 -3.22 1.04 11.00
N ASP A 59 -4.14 1.88 10.49
CA ASP A 59 -5.19 2.51 11.28
C ASP A 59 -6.13 1.47 11.92
N ALA A 60 -6.49 0.43 11.18
CA ALA A 60 -7.30 -0.67 11.70
C ALA A 60 -6.58 -1.44 12.82
N ALA A 61 -5.28 -1.69 12.67
CA ALA A 61 -4.47 -2.33 13.70
C ALA A 61 -4.31 -1.44 14.94
N LEU A 62 -4.16 -0.12 14.76
CA LEU A 62 -4.13 0.85 15.86
C LEU A 62 -5.45 0.83 16.66
N ALA A 63 -6.60 0.78 15.97
CA ALA A 63 -7.89 0.64 16.63
C ALA A 63 -8.02 -0.70 17.36
N GLY A 64 -7.52 -1.79 16.79
CA GLY A 64 -7.45 -3.10 17.43
C GLY A 64 -6.58 -3.09 18.70
N ARG A 65 -5.42 -2.44 18.65
CA ARG A 65 -4.55 -2.21 19.80
C ARG A 65 -5.27 -1.41 20.91
N ALA A 66 -5.96 -0.33 20.53
CA ALA A 66 -6.73 0.48 21.48
C ALA A 66 -7.86 -0.36 22.14
N ALA A 67 -8.58 -1.17 21.36
CA ALA A 67 -9.62 -2.05 21.89
C ALA A 67 -9.08 -3.13 22.85
N ALA A 68 -7.95 -3.75 22.52
CA ALA A 68 -7.30 -4.75 23.37
C ALA A 68 -6.81 -4.14 24.71
N ASN A 69 -6.27 -2.92 24.68
CA ASN A 69 -5.91 -2.19 25.88
C ASN A 69 -7.12 -1.73 26.69
N GLY A 70 -8.18 -1.27 26.00
CA GLY A 70 -9.45 -0.88 26.61
C GLY A 70 -10.14 -2.02 27.36
N ALA A 71 -10.03 -3.26 26.87
CA ALA A 71 -10.60 -4.45 27.51
C ALA A 71 -10.02 -4.75 28.92
N ARG A 72 -8.89 -4.14 29.27
CA ARG A 72 -8.26 -4.25 30.61
C ARG A 72 -8.82 -3.24 31.62
N LEU A 73 -9.61 -2.28 31.14
CA LEU A 73 -10.21 -1.24 31.95
C LEU A 73 -11.64 -1.60 32.34
N PRO A 74 -12.17 -1.04 33.46
CA PRO A 74 -13.59 -1.17 33.77
C PRO A 74 -14.45 -0.58 32.65
N SER A 75 -15.53 -1.28 32.31
CA SER A 75 -16.57 -0.79 31.40
C SER A 75 -17.72 -0.17 32.19
N LEU A 76 -18.29 0.89 31.66
CA LEU A 76 -19.45 1.57 32.19
C LEU A 76 -20.50 1.66 31.09
N LEU A 77 -21.68 1.07 31.34
CA LEU A 77 -22.83 1.13 30.44
C LEU A 77 -23.95 1.94 31.09
N LEU A 78 -24.39 2.99 30.42
CA LEU A 78 -25.60 3.73 30.76
C LEU A 78 -26.70 3.28 29.79
N ASP A 79 -27.77 2.69 30.33
CA ASP A 79 -28.98 2.37 29.58
C ASP A 79 -30.10 3.32 30.04
N VAL A 80 -30.70 4.01 29.06
CA VAL A 80 -31.87 4.87 29.28
C VAL A 80 -32.93 4.43 28.28
N ARG A 81 -34.06 3.99 28.81
CA ARG A 81 -35.16 3.46 28.02
C ARG A 81 -36.46 4.18 28.38
N TYR A 82 -37.13 4.70 27.38
CA TYR A 82 -38.52 5.09 27.46
C TYR A 82 -39.39 3.99 26.87
N THR A 83 -40.37 3.53 27.65
CA THR A 83 -41.32 2.51 27.20
C THR A 83 -42.73 3.07 27.33
N GLN A 84 -43.46 3.05 26.22
CA GLN A 84 -44.89 3.31 26.18
C GLN A 84 -45.56 1.95 25.91
N PHE A 85 -46.59 1.64 26.66
CA PHE A 85 -47.31 0.38 26.52
C PHE A 85 -48.82 0.60 26.50
N GLU A 86 -49.52 -0.25 25.77
CA GLU A 86 -50.97 -0.38 25.78
C GLU A 86 -51.32 -1.84 26.01
N GLN A 87 -52.14 -2.13 27.02
CA GLN A 87 -52.52 -3.48 27.38
C GLN A 87 -53.78 -3.91 26.60
N SER A 88 -53.73 -5.12 26.03
CA SER A 88 -54.92 -5.74 25.42
C SER A 88 -55.90 -6.20 26.46
N ILE A 89 -57.17 -5.81 26.33
CA ILE A 89 -58.27 -6.24 27.20
C ILE A 89 -58.82 -7.61 26.82
N GLU A 90 -58.46 -8.12 25.63
CA GLU A 90 -58.97 -9.41 25.11
C GLU A 90 -58.02 -10.57 25.32
N SER A 91 -56.80 -10.36 25.83
CA SER A 91 -55.86 -11.43 26.10
C SER A 91 -56.28 -12.22 27.33
N PRO A 92 -56.35 -13.59 27.26
CA PRO A 92 -56.75 -14.41 28.39
C PRO A 92 -55.86 -14.27 29.65
N GLN A 93 -54.66 -13.78 29.47
CA GLN A 93 -53.65 -13.51 30.53
C GLN A 93 -53.60 -12.06 30.94
N SER A 94 -54.42 -11.19 30.34
CA SER A 94 -54.41 -9.78 30.65
C SER A 94 -55.32 -9.48 31.86
N ALA A 95 -55.00 -8.40 32.56
CA ALA A 95 -55.82 -7.85 33.60
C ALA A 95 -57.12 -7.16 33.03
N GLY A 96 -57.66 -7.67 31.90
CA GLY A 96 -58.76 -7.09 31.15
C GLY A 96 -59.97 -6.67 32.01
N PRO A 97 -60.47 -7.50 32.92
CA PRO A 97 -61.59 -7.10 33.82
C PRO A 97 -61.23 -5.95 34.75
N LEU A 98 -59.98 -5.84 35.20
CA LEU A 98 -59.48 -4.74 36.04
C LEU A 98 -59.27 -3.46 35.26
N ILE A 99 -58.84 -3.58 33.99
CA ILE A 99 -58.71 -2.45 33.07
C ILE A 99 -60.10 -1.89 32.72
N GLN A 100 -61.10 -2.79 32.43
CA GLN A 100 -62.50 -2.39 32.16
C GLN A 100 -63.15 -1.74 33.36
N ALA A 101 -62.82 -2.19 34.59
CA ALA A 101 -63.29 -1.60 35.85
C ALA A 101 -62.53 -0.30 36.20
N GLY A 102 -61.58 0.13 35.43
CA GLY A 102 -60.80 1.35 35.68
C GLY A 102 -59.82 1.24 36.84
N VAL A 103 -59.55 0.02 37.32
CA VAL A 103 -58.61 -0.23 38.43
C VAL A 103 -57.16 -0.16 37.99
N ILE A 104 -56.87 -0.56 36.73
CA ILE A 104 -55.54 -0.53 36.13
C ILE A 104 -55.62 0.30 34.85
N PRO A 105 -54.71 1.25 34.60
CA PRO A 105 -54.68 2.01 33.38
C PRO A 105 -54.36 1.08 32.17
N ARG A 106 -55.07 1.32 31.05
CA ARG A 106 -54.90 0.57 29.80
C ARG A 106 -53.58 0.89 29.14
N ASP A 107 -53.20 2.12 29.20
CA ASP A 107 -51.98 2.68 28.60
C ASP A 107 -51.16 3.40 29.66
N GLY A 108 -49.88 3.44 29.39
CA GLY A 108 -48.93 4.16 30.26
C GLY A 108 -47.58 4.29 29.64
N SER A 109 -46.76 5.04 30.34
CA SER A 109 -45.35 5.15 29.96
C SER A 109 -44.46 5.23 31.19
N PHE A 110 -43.26 4.74 31.07
CA PHE A 110 -42.27 4.84 32.12
C PHE A 110 -40.87 5.01 31.53
N TYR A 111 -40.03 5.66 32.31
CA TYR A 111 -38.60 5.77 32.05
C TYR A 111 -37.86 4.79 32.96
N ASN A 112 -36.96 4.04 32.34
CA ASN A 112 -36.01 3.24 33.09
C ASN A 112 -34.61 3.76 32.79
N SER A 113 -33.81 4.01 33.82
CA SER A 113 -32.41 4.35 33.68
C SER A 113 -31.58 3.43 34.58
N SER A 114 -30.56 2.83 34.02
CA SER A 114 -29.64 1.99 34.77
C SER A 114 -28.18 2.26 34.37
N VAL A 115 -27.30 2.16 35.35
CA VAL A 115 -25.86 2.23 35.17
C VAL A 115 -25.29 0.88 35.58
N LEU A 116 -24.61 0.23 34.64
CA LEU A 116 -23.92 -1.03 34.87
C LEU A 116 -22.42 -0.82 34.75
N ALA A 117 -21.68 -1.15 35.81
CA ALA A 117 -20.23 -1.19 35.79
C ALA A 117 -19.75 -2.65 35.78
N GLY A 118 -18.86 -2.98 34.87
CA GLY A 118 -18.25 -4.31 34.76
C GLY A 118 -16.74 -4.22 34.65
N TRP A 119 -16.03 -5.10 35.34
CA TRP A 119 -14.58 -5.19 35.23
C TRP A 119 -14.12 -6.63 35.32
N GLU A 120 -13.34 -7.08 34.33
CA GLU A 120 -12.70 -8.38 34.32
C GLU A 120 -11.30 -8.27 34.93
N LEU A 121 -11.10 -8.94 36.08
CA LEU A 121 -9.79 -8.99 36.71
C LEU A 121 -8.92 -10.04 36.03
N ASP A 122 -7.81 -9.60 35.41
CA ASP A 122 -6.91 -10.45 34.64
C ASP A 122 -5.92 -11.23 35.53
N LEU A 123 -6.44 -12.16 36.34
CA LEU A 123 -5.62 -12.92 37.29
C LEU A 123 -4.63 -13.89 36.59
N ALA A 124 -4.95 -14.35 35.39
CA ALA A 124 -4.13 -15.27 34.60
C ALA A 124 -3.27 -14.56 33.55
N GLY A 125 -3.40 -13.24 33.40
CA GLY A 125 -2.66 -12.45 32.42
C GLY A 125 -3.15 -12.62 30.97
N GLN A 126 -4.35 -13.12 30.74
CA GLN A 126 -4.92 -13.33 29.40
C GLN A 126 -5.12 -12.01 28.66
N LEU A 127 -5.72 -11.02 29.29
CA LEU A 127 -5.94 -9.69 28.70
C LEU A 127 -4.63 -8.97 28.43
N LYS A 128 -3.65 -9.12 29.34
CA LYS A 128 -2.29 -8.60 29.14
C LYS A 128 -1.66 -9.21 27.87
N ARG A 129 -1.72 -10.53 27.69
CA ARG A 129 -1.15 -11.19 26.51
C ARG A 129 -1.88 -10.82 25.21
N ARG A 130 -3.18 -10.60 25.27
CA ARG A 130 -3.95 -10.08 24.12
C ARG A 130 -3.51 -8.66 23.75
N ALA A 131 -3.26 -7.79 24.72
CA ALA A 131 -2.77 -6.44 24.47
C ALA A 131 -1.35 -6.46 23.87
N GLU A 132 -0.44 -7.29 24.38
CA GLU A 132 0.89 -7.49 23.82
C GLU A 132 0.84 -8.02 22.39
N ALA A 133 -0.04 -8.97 22.09
CA ALA A 133 -0.25 -9.49 20.73
C ALA A 133 -0.79 -8.42 19.77
N ALA A 134 -1.73 -7.58 20.24
CA ALA A 134 -2.27 -6.48 19.44
C ALA A 134 -1.21 -5.38 19.18
N ASP A 135 -0.32 -5.14 20.15
CA ASP A 135 0.80 -4.20 20.01
C ASP A 135 1.80 -4.69 18.96
N ALA A 136 2.16 -5.97 19.01
CA ALA A 136 3.03 -6.60 18.01
C ALA A 136 2.37 -6.62 16.61
N ALA A 137 1.07 -6.88 16.52
CA ALA A 137 0.33 -6.83 15.26
C ALA A 137 0.30 -5.41 14.65
N PHE A 138 0.17 -4.39 15.47
CA PHE A 138 0.27 -3.00 15.03
C PHE A 138 1.68 -2.68 14.49
N GLY A 139 2.74 -3.07 15.20
CA GLY A 139 4.12 -2.94 14.73
C GLY A 139 4.34 -3.63 13.38
N ALA A 140 3.85 -4.87 13.23
CA ALA A 140 3.95 -5.60 11.96
C ALA A 140 3.24 -4.88 10.80
N GLN A 141 2.10 -4.21 11.03
CA GLN A 141 1.43 -3.45 9.96
C GLN A 141 2.19 -2.18 9.58
N LEU A 142 2.91 -1.54 10.51
CA LEU A 142 3.79 -0.41 10.19
C LEU A 142 4.91 -0.86 9.23
N GLU A 143 5.63 -1.92 9.58
CA GLU A 143 6.71 -2.45 8.75
C GLU A 143 6.22 -2.91 7.36
N LEU A 144 5.01 -3.47 7.29
CA LEU A 144 4.39 -3.84 6.01
C LEU A 144 4.04 -2.60 5.16
N ALA A 145 3.58 -1.51 5.77
CA ALA A 145 3.30 -0.28 5.04
C ALA A 145 4.60 0.36 4.50
N ASP A 146 5.67 0.36 5.28
CA ASP A 146 6.99 0.80 4.85
C ASP A 146 7.55 -0.06 3.71
N GLY A 147 7.33 -1.39 3.79
CA GLY A 147 7.65 -2.30 2.69
C GLY A 147 6.92 -1.99 1.39
N VAL A 148 5.63 -1.65 1.45
CA VAL A 148 4.85 -1.22 0.28
C VAL A 148 5.37 0.11 -0.27
N ALA A 149 5.70 1.08 0.59
CA ALA A 149 6.26 2.36 0.15
C ALA A 149 7.60 2.16 -0.58
N LEU A 150 8.48 1.31 -0.04
CA LEU A 150 9.75 0.96 -0.67
C LEU A 150 9.53 0.29 -2.03
N GLN A 151 8.58 -0.64 -2.13
CA GLN A 151 8.25 -1.30 -3.40
C GLN A 151 7.76 -0.30 -4.45
N VAL A 152 6.84 0.60 -4.10
CA VAL A 152 6.31 1.64 -5.01
C VAL A 152 7.45 2.54 -5.52
N ALA A 153 8.33 2.97 -4.62
CA ALA A 153 9.49 3.81 -4.99
C ALA A 153 10.42 3.05 -5.94
N ALA A 154 10.74 1.78 -5.64
CA ALA A 154 11.64 0.96 -6.45
C ALA A 154 11.08 0.67 -7.85
N GLU A 155 9.79 0.32 -7.95
CA GLU A 155 9.13 0.06 -9.23
C GLU A 155 9.05 1.33 -10.10
N THR A 156 8.76 2.48 -9.47
CA THR A 156 8.74 3.78 -10.17
C THR A 156 10.13 4.15 -10.69
N ALA A 157 11.17 3.97 -9.86
CA ALA A 157 12.55 4.23 -10.26
C ALA A 157 12.99 3.31 -11.41
N ALA A 158 12.69 2.01 -11.33
CA ALA A 158 13.00 1.06 -12.40
C ALA A 158 12.32 1.43 -13.72
N ALA A 159 11.02 1.75 -13.69
CA ALA A 159 10.27 2.16 -14.87
C ALA A 159 10.83 3.44 -15.51
N TYR A 160 11.23 4.42 -14.68
CA TYR A 160 11.84 5.64 -15.16
C TYR A 160 13.20 5.41 -15.83
N LEU A 161 14.07 4.62 -15.23
CA LEU A 161 15.37 4.29 -15.79
C LEU A 161 15.24 3.48 -17.09
N ASP A 162 14.29 2.56 -17.15
CA ASP A 162 13.98 1.82 -18.38
C ASP A 162 13.50 2.78 -19.48
N TRP A 163 12.61 3.71 -19.17
CA TRP A 163 12.16 4.73 -20.11
C TRP A 163 13.32 5.58 -20.63
N GLN A 164 14.23 6.02 -19.77
CA GLN A 164 15.44 6.75 -20.18
C GLN A 164 16.31 5.91 -21.12
N GLY A 165 16.52 4.62 -20.75
CA GLY A 165 17.29 3.69 -21.56
C GLY A 165 16.68 3.48 -22.96
N PHE A 166 15.36 3.29 -23.04
CA PHE A 166 14.67 3.16 -24.34
C PHE A 166 14.70 4.45 -25.14
N SER A 167 14.55 5.61 -24.50
CA SER A 167 14.64 6.91 -25.16
C SER A 167 16.02 7.16 -25.74
N ALA A 168 17.08 6.82 -25.01
CA ALA A 168 18.46 6.91 -25.50
C ALA A 168 18.71 5.99 -26.71
N ARG A 169 18.26 4.72 -26.63
CA ARG A 169 18.35 3.75 -27.74
C ARG A 169 17.61 4.23 -28.97
N ALA A 170 16.38 4.75 -28.79
CA ALA A 170 15.60 5.33 -29.89
C ALA A 170 16.33 6.52 -30.55
N GLY A 171 16.99 7.36 -29.74
CA GLY A 171 17.82 8.46 -30.24
C GLY A 171 19.03 7.98 -31.08
N ILE A 172 19.67 6.90 -30.64
CA ILE A 172 20.77 6.26 -31.40
C ILE A 172 20.25 5.67 -32.70
N ALA A 173 19.14 4.92 -32.64
CA ALA A 173 18.55 4.32 -33.85
C ALA A 173 18.18 5.36 -34.92
N ARG A 174 17.55 6.47 -34.51
CA ARG A 174 17.23 7.58 -35.42
C ARG A 174 18.48 8.17 -36.06
N ARG A 175 19.56 8.37 -35.28
CA ARG A 175 20.83 8.85 -35.83
C ARG A 175 21.45 7.86 -36.82
N ASN A 176 21.38 6.57 -36.53
CA ASN A 176 21.90 5.52 -37.44
C ASN A 176 21.12 5.52 -38.78
N VAL A 177 19.79 5.65 -38.74
CA VAL A 177 18.94 5.77 -39.95
C VAL A 177 19.34 7.02 -40.73
N ALA A 178 19.52 8.15 -40.08
CA ALA A 178 19.94 9.40 -40.74
C ALA A 178 21.30 9.24 -41.44
N LEU A 179 22.32 8.72 -40.75
CA LEU A 179 23.64 8.48 -41.32
C LEU A 179 23.61 7.47 -42.49
N GLN A 180 22.82 6.44 -42.38
CA GLN A 180 22.66 5.44 -43.47
C GLN A 180 21.94 6.05 -44.68
N THR A 181 20.99 6.95 -44.45
CA THR A 181 20.29 7.67 -45.53
C THR A 181 21.27 8.62 -46.27
N GLU A 182 22.11 9.35 -45.53
CA GLU A 182 23.16 10.18 -46.12
C GLU A 182 24.17 9.36 -46.91
N SER A 183 24.62 8.23 -46.36
CA SER A 183 25.52 7.28 -47.06
C SER A 183 24.89 6.75 -48.34
N LEU A 184 23.62 6.42 -48.35
CA LEU A 184 22.90 6.00 -49.57
C LEU A 184 22.88 7.12 -50.61
N GLN A 185 22.60 8.38 -50.24
CA GLN A 185 22.60 9.50 -51.15
C GLN A 185 23.98 9.72 -51.80
N ILE A 186 25.06 9.57 -51.03
CA ILE A 186 26.43 9.65 -51.53
C ILE A 186 26.70 8.53 -52.55
N ILE A 187 26.29 7.26 -52.27
CA ILE A 187 26.48 6.11 -53.13
C ILE A 187 25.67 6.28 -54.42
N GLU A 188 24.43 6.71 -54.35
CA GLU A 188 23.59 7.01 -55.50
C GLU A 188 24.22 8.08 -56.40
N GLY A 189 24.79 9.11 -55.80
CA GLY A 189 25.55 10.15 -56.52
C GLY A 189 26.75 9.56 -57.26
N LYS A 190 27.54 8.70 -56.59
CA LYS A 190 28.70 8.04 -57.21
C LYS A 190 28.31 7.07 -58.33
N VAL A 191 27.21 6.33 -58.18
CA VAL A 191 26.70 5.43 -59.22
C VAL A 191 26.27 6.23 -60.46
N ARG A 192 25.60 7.36 -60.28
CA ARG A 192 25.16 8.26 -61.32
C ARG A 192 26.34 8.83 -62.13
N LEU A 193 27.49 9.06 -61.48
CA LEU A 193 28.71 9.52 -62.10
C LEU A 193 29.60 8.41 -62.68
N GLY A 194 29.16 7.12 -62.56
CA GLY A 194 29.93 5.97 -63.01
C GLY A 194 31.09 5.59 -62.06
N LEU A 195 31.17 6.17 -60.86
CA LEU A 195 32.25 5.99 -59.89
C LEU A 195 32.01 4.84 -58.90
N SER A 196 30.81 4.22 -58.90
CA SER A 196 30.46 3.10 -58.06
C SER A 196 29.54 2.16 -58.82
N ARG A 197 29.41 0.92 -58.33
CA ARG A 197 28.58 -0.16 -58.94
C ARG A 197 27.15 -0.07 -58.44
N ARG A 198 26.18 -0.45 -59.27
CA ARG A 198 24.76 -0.61 -58.86
C ARG A 198 24.57 -1.60 -57.68
N LEU A 199 25.43 -2.57 -57.56
CA LEU A 199 25.43 -3.50 -56.43
C LEU A 199 25.65 -2.77 -55.09
N ASP A 200 26.48 -1.74 -55.05
CA ASP A 200 26.77 -0.98 -53.83
C ASP A 200 25.55 -0.14 -53.42
N GLU A 201 24.80 0.40 -54.39
CA GLU A 201 23.53 1.09 -54.16
C GLU A 201 22.50 0.15 -53.54
N THR A 202 22.29 -1.05 -54.17
CA THR A 202 21.35 -2.07 -53.67
C THR A 202 21.71 -2.53 -52.28
N ARG A 203 23.02 -2.69 -51.96
CA ARG A 203 23.47 -3.01 -50.59
C ARG A 203 23.16 -1.94 -49.58
N ALA A 204 23.38 -0.68 -49.96
CA ALA A 204 23.10 0.45 -49.10
C ALA A 204 21.58 0.61 -48.81
N GLN A 205 20.76 0.42 -49.86
CA GLN A 205 19.29 0.41 -49.70
C GLN A 205 18.83 -0.71 -48.79
N ALA A 206 19.36 -1.96 -48.94
CA ALA A 206 19.06 -3.06 -48.08
C ALA A 206 19.52 -2.85 -46.61
N ALA A 207 20.65 -2.17 -46.41
CA ALA A 207 21.10 -1.82 -45.11
C ALA A 207 20.21 -0.77 -44.41
N LEU A 208 19.74 0.23 -45.16
CA LEU A 208 18.78 1.23 -44.65
C LEU A 208 17.45 0.57 -44.30
N GLY A 209 16.93 -0.31 -45.17
CA GLY A 209 15.67 -1.02 -44.92
C GLY A 209 15.71 -1.90 -43.65
N ARG A 210 16.87 -2.49 -43.30
CA ARG A 210 17.06 -3.26 -42.07
C ARG A 210 17.08 -2.39 -40.81
N LEU A 211 17.46 -1.13 -40.92
CA LEU A 211 17.47 -0.17 -39.79
C LEU A 211 16.10 0.45 -39.56
N GLN A 212 15.21 0.41 -40.55
CA GLN A 212 13.85 0.99 -40.50
C GLN A 212 12.79 -0.05 -40.09
N ALA A 213 13.11 -1.34 -40.15
CA ALA A 213 12.25 -2.44 -39.72
C ALA A 213 12.32 -2.71 -38.22
#